data_264895fa62f39a82627ae6f087880562
#
_entry.id   264895fa62f39a82627ae6f087880562
#
_cell.length_a   1.000
_cell.length_b   1.000
_cell.length_c   1.000
_cell.angle_alpha   90.00
_cell.angle_beta   90.00
_cell.angle_gamma   90.00
#
_symmetry.space_group_name_H-M   'P 1'
#
loop_
_entity.id
_entity.type
_entity.pdbx_description
1 polymer ?
#
loop_
_entity_poly.entity_id
_entity_poly.type
_entity_poly.pdbx_seq_one_letter_code
_entity_poly.pdbx_strand_id
1 'polypeptide(L)'
;MRTAQRRLTSVSMARRNVWIRGLVVLALVWASVWGIRSFAASRKITAERVNREIRDARFADWSARTADADAKEAARRESELRKIADLVNRLDFQEREKNRENRSGEDFFRKLSPQEKGLFIELTIAESMGRFMEALDTMSPERRKQFVQQGLKDIQEGKTHEEMARTEALGAELLDRVSAEGMKAYFEKSSADTKLDLAPLMESMNEVMQGLRGNEFGPRHR
;
A
#
# COMPACT_ATOMS: atom_id res chain seq x y z
N MET A 1 -69.73 -33.69 22.31
CA MET A 1 -68.55 -33.79 21.41
C MET A 1 -68.10 -32.44 20.80
N ARG A 2 -67.97 -31.38 21.59
CA ARG A 2 -67.55 -30.02 21.08
C ARG A 2 -66.32 -29.43 21.76
N THR A 3 -65.63 -30.12 22.65
CA THR A 3 -64.48 -29.59 23.42
C THR A 3 -63.09 -30.05 22.99
N ALA A 4 -62.98 -31.04 22.07
CA ALA A 4 -61.69 -31.55 21.57
C ALA A 4 -61.09 -30.73 20.42
N GLN A 5 -61.90 -29.97 19.66
CA GLN A 5 -61.41 -29.29 18.44
C GLN A 5 -60.73 -27.94 18.71
N ARG A 6 -60.91 -27.35 19.90
CA ARG A 6 -60.26 -26.04 20.23
C ARG A 6 -58.79 -26.17 20.67
N ARG A 7 -58.29 -27.34 21.06
CA ARG A 7 -56.92 -27.50 21.53
C ARG A 7 -55.86 -27.67 20.44
N LEU A 8 -56.26 -28.13 19.24
CA LEU A 8 -55.37 -28.38 18.15
C LEU A 8 -54.93 -27.09 17.38
N THR A 9 -55.72 -26.04 17.41
CA THR A 9 -55.45 -24.76 16.75
C THR A 9 -54.48 -23.86 17.54
N SER A 10 -54.43 -23.97 18.84
CA SER A 10 -53.56 -23.15 19.69
C SER A 10 -52.08 -23.55 19.69
N VAL A 11 -51.79 -24.87 19.48
CA VAL A 11 -50.42 -25.37 19.40
C VAL A 11 -49.74 -25.00 18.09
N SER A 12 -50.50 -24.91 17.02
CA SER A 12 -49.96 -24.50 15.71
C SER A 12 -49.59 -23.02 15.62
N MET A 13 -50.37 -22.16 16.31
CA MET A 13 -50.08 -20.71 16.40
C MET A 13 -48.86 -20.42 17.28
N ALA A 14 -48.68 -21.11 18.39
CA ALA A 14 -47.54 -20.93 19.25
C ALA A 14 -46.22 -21.32 18.56
N ARG A 15 -46.20 -22.46 17.82
CA ARG A 15 -45.02 -22.87 17.01
C ARG A 15 -44.72 -21.85 15.92
N ARG A 16 -45.71 -21.35 15.21
CA ARG A 16 -45.53 -20.34 14.15
C ARG A 16 -44.88 -19.06 14.67
N ASN A 17 -45.30 -18.61 15.85
CA ASN A 17 -44.75 -17.41 16.48
C ASN A 17 -43.30 -17.59 16.95
N VAL A 18 -42.90 -18.77 17.38
CA VAL A 18 -41.48 -19.09 17.71
C VAL A 18 -40.61 -19.07 16.44
N TRP A 19 -41.06 -19.65 15.33
CA TRP A 19 -40.36 -19.62 14.09
C TRP A 19 -40.22 -18.20 13.50
N ILE A 20 -41.29 -17.39 13.58
CA ILE A 20 -41.27 -15.99 13.14
C ILE A 20 -40.27 -15.18 13.98
N ARG A 21 -40.26 -15.37 15.31
CA ARG A 21 -39.29 -14.71 16.22
C ARG A 21 -37.85 -15.13 15.90
N GLY A 22 -37.61 -16.41 15.64
CA GLY A 22 -36.30 -16.92 15.22
C GLY A 22 -35.82 -16.31 13.91
N LEU A 23 -36.70 -16.20 12.90
CA LEU A 23 -36.41 -15.55 11.62
C LEU A 23 -36.13 -14.05 11.77
N VAL A 24 -36.87 -13.35 12.61
CA VAL A 24 -36.64 -11.93 12.89
C VAL A 24 -35.28 -11.70 13.58
N VAL A 25 -34.92 -12.52 14.58
CA VAL A 25 -33.61 -12.45 15.23
C VAL A 25 -32.49 -12.74 14.23
N LEU A 26 -32.64 -13.76 13.39
CA LEU A 26 -31.66 -14.08 12.36
C LEU A 26 -31.50 -12.93 11.34
N ALA A 27 -32.61 -12.33 10.91
CA ALA A 27 -32.58 -11.18 10.01
C ALA A 27 -31.91 -9.95 10.63
N LEU A 28 -32.13 -9.68 11.93
CA LEU A 28 -31.46 -8.60 12.67
C LEU A 28 -29.96 -8.85 12.81
N VAL A 29 -29.55 -10.08 13.10
CA VAL A 29 -28.13 -10.44 13.15
C VAL A 29 -27.47 -10.25 11.77
N TRP A 30 -28.08 -10.71 10.71
CA TRP A 30 -27.59 -10.53 9.34
C TRP A 30 -27.54 -9.05 8.93
N ALA A 31 -28.57 -8.27 9.26
CA ALA A 31 -28.58 -6.83 9.01
C ALA A 31 -27.47 -6.11 9.79
N SER A 32 -27.21 -6.52 11.05
CA SER A 32 -26.13 -5.96 11.87
C SER A 32 -24.76 -6.31 11.29
N VAL A 33 -24.53 -7.56 10.90
CA VAL A 33 -23.27 -7.99 10.26
C VAL A 33 -23.07 -7.28 8.93
N TRP A 34 -24.11 -7.15 8.11
CA TRP A 34 -24.05 -6.43 6.85
C TRP A 34 -23.82 -4.93 7.06
N GLY A 35 -24.48 -4.31 8.04
CA GLY A 35 -24.27 -2.91 8.43
C GLY A 35 -22.85 -2.64 8.90
N ILE A 36 -22.28 -3.50 9.75
CA ILE A 36 -20.89 -3.40 10.22
C ILE A 36 -19.90 -3.56 9.05
N ARG A 37 -20.10 -4.53 8.16
CA ARG A 37 -19.25 -4.71 6.98
C ARG A 37 -19.35 -3.54 6.00
N SER A 38 -20.54 -3.03 5.74
CA SER A 38 -20.76 -1.86 4.88
C SER A 38 -20.13 -0.60 5.47
N PHE A 39 -20.26 -0.39 6.78
CA PHE A 39 -19.65 0.74 7.48
C PHE A 39 -18.12 0.63 7.53
N ALA A 40 -17.56 -0.54 7.77
CA ALA A 40 -16.12 -0.78 7.72
C ALA A 40 -15.58 -0.60 6.29
N ALA A 41 -16.31 -1.09 5.27
CA ALA A 41 -15.94 -0.91 3.87
C ALA A 41 -16.01 0.57 3.44
N SER A 42 -16.96 1.37 3.95
CA SER A 42 -17.06 2.80 3.64
C SER A 42 -15.92 3.65 4.21
N ARG A 43 -15.20 3.15 5.21
CA ARG A 43 -14.01 3.79 5.79
C ARG A 43 -12.69 3.36 5.14
N LYS A 44 -12.73 2.36 4.26
CA LYS A 44 -11.55 1.88 3.57
C LYS A 44 -11.09 2.94 2.56
N ILE A 45 -9.82 3.28 2.62
CA ILE A 45 -9.21 4.15 1.60
C ILE A 45 -8.97 3.29 0.35
N THR A 46 -9.43 3.78 -0.79
CA THR A 46 -9.28 3.11 -2.10
C THR A 46 -8.33 3.88 -3.00
N ALA A 47 -7.77 3.19 -3.99
CA ALA A 47 -6.94 3.80 -5.03
C ALA A 47 -7.69 4.92 -5.77
N GLU A 48 -9.00 4.74 -6.03
CA GLU A 48 -9.82 5.76 -6.67
C GLU A 48 -9.94 7.04 -5.84
N ARG A 49 -9.97 6.91 -4.50
CA ARG A 49 -9.99 8.07 -3.60
C ARG A 49 -8.68 8.84 -3.67
N VAL A 50 -7.54 8.15 -3.68
CA VAL A 50 -6.22 8.78 -3.86
C VAL A 50 -6.18 9.50 -5.21
N ASN A 51 -6.59 8.84 -6.29
CA ASN A 51 -6.61 9.42 -7.63
C ASN A 51 -7.54 10.63 -7.75
N ARG A 52 -8.65 10.62 -7.04
CA ARG A 52 -9.55 11.79 -6.96
C ARG A 52 -8.86 12.94 -6.28
N GLU A 53 -8.24 12.71 -5.12
CA GLU A 53 -7.51 13.73 -4.38
C GLU A 53 -6.38 14.35 -5.23
N ILE A 54 -5.61 13.52 -5.94
CA ILE A 54 -4.57 13.98 -6.87
C ILE A 54 -5.16 14.90 -7.95
N ARG A 55 -6.30 14.55 -8.53
CA ARG A 55 -6.96 15.41 -9.55
C ARG A 55 -7.49 16.72 -8.96
N ASP A 56 -8.10 16.64 -7.78
CA ASP A 56 -8.73 17.80 -7.12
C ASP A 56 -7.68 18.80 -6.63
N ALA A 57 -6.49 18.34 -6.26
CA ALA A 57 -5.36 19.17 -5.85
C ALA A 57 -4.76 20.00 -7.01
N ARG A 58 -5.04 19.64 -8.27
CA ARG A 58 -4.67 20.41 -9.49
C ARG A 58 -3.21 20.87 -9.50
N PHE A 59 -2.27 19.94 -9.26
CA PHE A 59 -0.85 20.26 -9.30
C PHE A 59 -0.42 20.74 -10.69
N ALA A 60 0.03 22.00 -10.79
CA ALA A 60 0.75 22.49 -11.96
C ALA A 60 2.11 21.77 -12.06
N ASP A 61 2.66 21.68 -13.27
CA ASP A 61 3.97 21.07 -13.49
C ASP A 61 5.08 21.98 -12.95
N TRP A 62 5.75 21.51 -11.91
CA TRP A 62 6.91 22.13 -11.27
C TRP A 62 8.18 21.26 -11.38
N SER A 63 8.19 20.29 -12.25
CA SER A 63 9.32 19.33 -12.39
C SER A 63 10.66 20.01 -12.69
N ALA A 64 10.64 21.12 -13.43
CA ALA A 64 11.84 21.91 -13.78
C ALA A 64 12.08 23.10 -12.84
N ARG A 65 11.28 23.27 -11.78
CA ARG A 65 11.32 24.45 -10.94
C ARG A 65 12.34 24.27 -9.82
N THR A 66 13.37 25.10 -9.80
CA THR A 66 14.47 25.02 -8.81
C THR A 66 14.41 26.11 -7.74
N ALA A 67 13.71 27.22 -7.95
CA ALA A 67 13.57 28.32 -6.96
C ALA A 67 12.39 29.26 -7.31
N ASP A 68 11.93 30.05 -6.32
CA ASP A 68 10.95 31.13 -6.40
C ASP A 68 9.53 30.71 -6.83
N ALA A 69 8.96 29.79 -6.06
CA ALA A 69 7.52 29.66 -6.00
C ALA A 69 6.93 30.79 -5.14
N ASP A 70 5.76 31.33 -5.53
CA ASP A 70 4.94 32.08 -4.59
C ASP A 70 4.81 31.26 -3.29
N ALA A 71 5.28 31.82 -2.17
CA ALA A 71 5.33 31.12 -0.88
C ALA A 71 3.95 30.58 -0.45
N LYS A 72 2.86 31.27 -0.84
CA LYS A 72 1.50 30.85 -0.59
C LYS A 72 1.13 29.59 -1.40
N GLU A 73 1.50 29.55 -2.67
CA GLU A 73 1.25 28.39 -3.53
C GLU A 73 2.12 27.19 -3.11
N ALA A 74 3.38 27.41 -2.72
CA ALA A 74 4.25 26.37 -2.20
C ALA A 74 3.68 25.73 -0.92
N ALA A 75 3.19 26.56 0.02
CA ALA A 75 2.57 26.08 1.26
C ALA A 75 1.26 25.31 0.99
N ARG A 76 0.44 25.76 0.02
CA ARG A 76 -0.77 25.03 -0.40
C ARG A 76 -0.39 23.67 -0.95
N ARG A 77 0.56 23.60 -1.88
CA ARG A 77 1.01 22.36 -2.52
C ARG A 77 1.60 21.38 -1.49
N GLU A 78 2.39 21.88 -0.56
CA GLU A 78 2.92 21.04 0.54
C GLU A 78 1.79 20.45 1.38
N SER A 79 0.78 21.23 1.74
CA SER A 79 -0.39 20.75 2.48
C SER A 79 -1.15 19.66 1.73
N GLU A 80 -1.41 19.85 0.43
CA GLU A 80 -2.07 18.85 -0.42
C GLU A 80 -1.20 17.60 -0.61
N LEU A 81 0.12 17.77 -0.74
CA LEU A 81 1.08 16.67 -0.83
C LEU A 81 1.05 15.78 0.41
N ARG A 82 1.06 16.39 1.60
CA ARG A 82 0.94 15.67 2.89
C ARG A 82 -0.37 14.91 3.00
N LYS A 83 -1.47 15.50 2.55
CA LYS A 83 -2.79 14.87 2.52
C LYS A 83 -2.83 13.66 1.57
N ILE A 84 -2.26 13.78 0.38
CA ILE A 84 -2.15 12.68 -0.58
C ILE A 84 -1.27 11.56 -0.01
N ALA A 85 -0.12 11.91 0.61
CA ALA A 85 0.77 10.94 1.25
C ALA A 85 0.06 10.17 2.39
N ASP A 86 -0.73 10.85 3.24
CA ASP A 86 -1.55 10.19 4.27
C ASP A 86 -2.53 9.18 3.67
N LEU A 87 -3.21 9.54 2.58
CA LEU A 87 -4.13 8.63 1.90
C LEU A 87 -3.39 7.42 1.31
N VAL A 88 -2.23 7.63 0.67
CA VAL A 88 -1.39 6.55 0.13
C VAL A 88 -0.93 5.61 1.25
N ASN A 89 -0.51 6.15 2.39
CA ASN A 89 -0.07 5.37 3.54
C ASN A 89 -1.18 4.49 4.14
N ARG A 90 -2.43 4.89 3.99
CA ARG A 90 -3.60 4.17 4.49
C ARG A 90 -4.18 3.15 3.51
N LEU A 91 -3.64 3.04 2.30
CA LEU A 91 -4.02 1.99 1.35
C LEU A 91 -3.61 0.61 1.91
N ASP A 92 -4.49 -0.37 1.78
CA ASP A 92 -4.10 -1.76 1.99
C ASP A 92 -3.32 -2.32 0.79
N PHE A 93 -2.82 -3.55 0.92
CA PHE A 93 -1.98 -4.17 -0.11
C PHE A 93 -2.67 -4.23 -1.48
N GLN A 94 -3.93 -4.64 -1.54
CA GLN A 94 -4.67 -4.75 -2.81
C GLN A 94 -4.90 -3.40 -3.47
N GLU A 95 -5.25 -2.38 -2.68
CA GLU A 95 -5.46 -1.02 -3.18
C GLU A 95 -4.13 -0.35 -3.58
N ARG A 96 -3.01 -0.69 -2.93
CA ARG A 96 -1.67 -0.25 -3.34
C ARG A 96 -1.30 -0.82 -4.71
N GLU A 97 -1.58 -2.09 -4.96
CA GLU A 97 -1.32 -2.72 -6.26
C GLU A 97 -2.13 -2.04 -7.36
N LYS A 98 -3.43 -1.83 -7.15
CA LYS A 98 -4.28 -1.05 -8.09
C LYS A 98 -3.76 0.38 -8.31
N ASN A 99 -3.27 1.03 -7.24
CA ASN A 99 -2.73 2.38 -7.34
C ASN A 99 -1.43 2.40 -8.15
N ARG A 100 -0.60 1.35 -8.05
CA ARG A 100 0.63 1.19 -8.83
C ARG A 100 0.34 0.95 -10.33
N GLU A 101 -0.67 0.15 -10.64
CA GLU A 101 -1.10 -0.10 -12.01
C GLU A 101 -1.69 1.15 -12.68
N ASN A 102 -2.16 2.10 -11.89
CA ASN A 102 -2.76 3.32 -12.38
C ASN A 102 -1.71 4.42 -12.58
N ARG A 103 -1.51 4.85 -13.83
CA ARG A 103 -0.53 5.88 -14.21
C ARG A 103 -0.75 7.26 -13.55
N SER A 104 -1.91 7.49 -12.91
CA SER A 104 -2.22 8.77 -12.25
C SER A 104 -1.19 9.14 -11.17
N GLY A 105 -0.69 8.16 -10.41
CA GLY A 105 0.35 8.39 -9.39
C GLY A 105 1.69 8.76 -10.02
N GLU A 106 2.07 8.12 -11.12
CA GLU A 106 3.28 8.42 -11.87
C GLU A 106 3.23 9.81 -12.51
N ASP A 107 2.11 10.15 -13.16
CA ASP A 107 1.88 11.46 -13.75
C ASP A 107 1.88 12.58 -12.70
N PHE A 108 1.32 12.32 -11.53
CA PHE A 108 1.38 13.22 -10.40
C PHE A 108 2.83 13.44 -9.92
N PHE A 109 3.56 12.35 -9.69
CA PHE A 109 4.95 12.40 -9.22
C PHE A 109 5.86 13.15 -10.19
N ARG A 110 5.68 12.96 -11.50
CA ARG A 110 6.43 13.71 -12.53
C ARG A 110 6.26 15.23 -12.44
N LYS A 111 5.08 15.71 -12.07
CA LYS A 111 4.77 17.15 -11.94
C LYS A 111 5.34 17.81 -10.68
N LEU A 112 5.84 17.03 -9.74
CA LEU A 112 6.42 17.53 -8.50
C LEU A 112 7.80 18.15 -8.75
N SER A 113 8.12 19.22 -8.00
CA SER A 113 9.49 19.75 -7.94
C SER A 113 10.43 18.71 -7.27
N PRO A 114 11.77 18.84 -7.44
CA PRO A 114 12.72 17.96 -6.75
C PRO A 114 12.52 17.91 -5.23
N GLN A 115 12.23 19.05 -4.60
CA GLN A 115 11.97 19.15 -3.16
C GLN A 115 10.68 18.44 -2.76
N GLU A 116 9.60 18.62 -3.54
CA GLU A 116 8.31 17.94 -3.32
C GLU A 116 8.41 16.43 -3.52
N LYS A 117 9.19 15.96 -4.48
CA LYS A 117 9.49 14.52 -4.67
C LYS A 117 10.17 13.95 -3.44
N GLY A 118 11.22 14.62 -2.94
CA GLY A 118 11.92 14.24 -1.72
C GLY A 118 10.98 14.14 -0.52
N LEU A 119 10.17 15.17 -0.30
CA LEU A 119 9.17 15.20 0.78
C LEU A 119 8.13 14.08 0.64
N PHE A 120 7.59 13.86 -0.56
CA PHE A 120 6.59 12.81 -0.77
C PHE A 120 7.13 11.42 -0.46
N ILE A 121 8.36 11.14 -0.87
CA ILE A 121 9.01 9.86 -0.58
C ILE A 121 9.31 9.74 0.91
N GLU A 122 9.84 10.80 1.55
CA GLU A 122 10.04 10.81 3.00
C GLU A 122 8.74 10.48 3.77
N LEU A 123 7.61 11.04 3.35
CA LEU A 123 6.32 10.81 3.98
C LEU A 123 5.73 9.42 3.73
N THR A 124 6.12 8.74 2.65
CA THR A 124 5.45 7.50 2.22
C THR A 124 6.32 6.26 2.35
N ILE A 125 7.65 6.39 2.30
CA ILE A 125 8.55 5.24 2.18
C ILE A 125 8.57 4.37 3.43
N ALA A 126 8.70 4.97 4.60
CA ALA A 126 8.79 4.23 5.87
C ALA A 126 7.54 3.37 6.12
N GLU A 127 6.35 3.97 5.94
CA GLU A 127 5.07 3.27 6.09
C GLU A 127 4.89 2.19 5.01
N SER A 128 5.28 2.49 3.76
CA SER A 128 5.21 1.53 2.66
C SER A 128 6.10 0.32 2.90
N MET A 129 7.32 0.52 3.35
CA MET A 129 8.26 -0.55 3.68
C MET A 129 7.80 -1.35 4.90
N GLY A 130 7.29 -0.68 5.94
CA GLY A 130 6.72 -1.35 7.10
C GLY A 130 5.56 -2.28 6.72
N ARG A 131 4.59 -1.80 5.96
CA ARG A 131 3.46 -2.61 5.49
C ARG A 131 3.86 -3.73 4.53
N PHE A 132 4.89 -3.50 3.72
CA PHE A 132 5.44 -4.54 2.86
C PHE A 132 6.01 -5.68 3.69
N MET A 133 6.79 -5.39 4.74
CA MET A 133 7.33 -6.40 5.62
C MET A 133 6.23 -7.15 6.42
N GLU A 134 5.21 -6.44 6.90
CA GLU A 134 4.03 -7.06 7.53
C GLU A 134 3.29 -7.99 6.56
N ALA A 135 3.15 -7.60 5.28
CA ALA A 135 2.54 -8.45 4.27
C ALA A 135 3.36 -9.73 4.03
N LEU A 136 4.68 -9.63 3.98
CA LEU A 136 5.57 -10.80 3.87
C LEU A 136 5.47 -11.72 5.09
N ASP A 137 5.36 -11.16 6.29
CA ASP A 137 5.19 -11.95 7.53
C ASP A 137 3.87 -12.73 7.55
N THR A 138 2.82 -12.19 6.96
CA THR A 138 1.51 -12.87 6.87
C THR A 138 1.43 -13.89 5.74
N MET A 139 2.41 -13.93 4.83
CA MET A 139 2.47 -14.94 3.76
C MET A 139 2.87 -16.30 4.31
N SER A 140 2.38 -17.38 3.67
CA SER A 140 2.90 -18.71 3.96
C SER A 140 4.38 -18.82 3.54
N PRO A 141 5.17 -19.71 4.20
CA PRO A 141 6.58 -19.91 3.85
C PRO A 141 6.80 -20.23 2.37
N GLU A 142 5.90 -20.99 1.74
CA GLU A 142 5.97 -21.35 0.33
C GLU A 142 5.83 -20.12 -0.56
N ARG A 143 4.89 -19.23 -0.25
CA ARG A 143 4.69 -17.97 -0.99
C ARG A 143 5.86 -17.02 -0.81
N ARG A 144 6.43 -16.90 0.41
CA ARG A 144 7.63 -16.10 0.63
C ARG A 144 8.82 -16.62 -0.19
N LYS A 145 9.04 -17.95 -0.22
CA LYS A 145 10.08 -18.56 -1.07
C LYS A 145 9.87 -18.28 -2.54
N GLN A 146 8.64 -18.38 -3.04
CA GLN A 146 8.31 -18.02 -4.42
C GLN A 146 8.62 -16.54 -4.71
N PHE A 147 8.27 -15.64 -3.79
CA PHE A 147 8.58 -14.21 -3.90
C PHE A 147 10.10 -13.99 -3.97
N VAL A 148 10.88 -14.61 -3.09
CA VAL A 148 12.35 -14.51 -3.10
C VAL A 148 12.94 -15.06 -4.40
N GLN A 149 12.48 -16.23 -4.87
CA GLN A 149 12.95 -16.81 -6.13
C GLN A 149 12.64 -15.91 -7.32
N GLN A 150 11.46 -15.29 -7.36
CA GLN A 150 11.12 -14.35 -8.41
C GLN A 150 12.01 -13.10 -8.35
N GLY A 151 12.24 -12.55 -7.16
CA GLY A 151 13.14 -11.40 -6.98
C GLY A 151 14.59 -11.70 -7.41
N LEU A 152 15.12 -12.86 -7.03
CA LEU A 152 16.45 -13.30 -7.47
C LEU A 152 16.52 -13.46 -8.99
N LYS A 153 15.49 -14.01 -9.61
CA LYS A 153 15.39 -14.13 -11.06
C LYS A 153 15.37 -12.75 -11.73
N ASP A 154 14.60 -11.80 -11.22
CA ASP A 154 14.52 -10.44 -11.77
C ASP A 154 15.87 -9.70 -11.65
N ILE A 155 16.63 -9.97 -10.57
CA ILE A 155 18.01 -9.49 -10.44
C ILE A 155 18.91 -10.11 -11.51
N GLN A 156 18.86 -11.44 -11.68
CA GLN A 156 19.68 -12.16 -12.68
C GLN A 156 19.36 -11.74 -14.11
N GLU A 157 18.10 -11.42 -14.41
CA GLU A 157 17.66 -10.92 -15.72
C GLU A 157 17.96 -9.44 -15.94
N GLY A 158 18.55 -8.74 -14.95
CA GLY A 158 18.91 -7.32 -15.04
C GLY A 158 17.75 -6.34 -14.86
N LYS A 159 16.50 -6.83 -14.66
CA LYS A 159 15.33 -5.96 -14.52
C LYS A 159 15.43 -5.04 -13.30
N THR A 160 15.91 -5.58 -12.19
CA THR A 160 16.13 -4.79 -10.97
C THR A 160 17.16 -3.70 -11.20
N HIS A 161 18.22 -3.99 -11.95
CA HIS A 161 19.25 -3.01 -12.30
C HIS A 161 18.69 -1.86 -13.15
N GLU A 162 17.83 -2.17 -14.14
CA GLU A 162 17.14 -1.15 -14.94
C GLU A 162 16.18 -0.27 -14.10
N GLU A 163 15.43 -0.87 -13.19
CA GLU A 163 14.52 -0.14 -12.30
C GLU A 163 15.29 0.76 -11.34
N MET A 164 16.40 0.26 -10.78
CA MET A 164 17.26 1.05 -9.89
C MET A 164 17.93 2.20 -10.64
N ALA A 165 18.44 1.98 -11.86
CA ALA A 165 18.99 3.04 -12.69
C ALA A 165 17.97 4.14 -13.03
N ARG A 166 16.70 3.77 -13.25
CA ARG A 166 15.61 4.75 -13.40
C ARG A 166 15.37 5.53 -12.11
N THR A 167 15.48 4.88 -10.96
CA THR A 167 15.32 5.52 -9.64
C THR A 167 16.49 6.44 -9.34
N GLU A 168 17.71 6.05 -9.70
CA GLU A 168 18.93 6.87 -9.60
C GLU A 168 18.83 8.16 -10.42
N ALA A 169 18.18 8.09 -11.61
CA ALA A 169 17.88 9.29 -12.40
C ALA A 169 16.97 10.30 -11.68
N LEU A 170 16.27 9.90 -10.61
CA LEU A 170 15.49 10.77 -9.72
C LEU A 170 16.35 11.43 -8.63
N GLY A 171 17.58 10.97 -8.40
CA GLY A 171 18.56 11.48 -7.45
C GLY A 171 19.14 10.39 -6.54
N ALA A 172 20.46 10.32 -6.45
CA ALA A 172 21.19 9.33 -5.64
C ALA A 172 20.77 9.40 -4.15
N GLU A 173 20.59 10.60 -3.59
CA GLU A 173 20.12 10.79 -2.21
C GLU A 173 18.76 10.09 -1.96
N LEU A 174 17.90 10.08 -2.96
CA LEU A 174 16.61 9.42 -2.87
C LEU A 174 16.73 7.91 -2.80
N LEU A 175 17.58 7.34 -3.64
CA LEU A 175 17.87 5.90 -3.64
C LEU A 175 18.46 5.46 -2.29
N ASP A 176 19.38 6.26 -1.73
CA ASP A 176 19.95 6.00 -0.41
C ASP A 176 18.89 6.01 0.71
N ARG A 177 17.95 6.96 0.68
CA ARG A 177 16.83 6.99 1.65
C ARG A 177 15.92 5.78 1.51
N VAL A 178 15.53 5.44 0.28
CA VAL A 178 14.69 4.25 0.01
C VAL A 178 15.37 2.99 0.55
N SER A 179 16.67 2.84 0.29
CA SER A 179 17.46 1.71 0.77
C SER A 179 17.56 1.68 2.29
N ALA A 180 17.83 2.82 2.92
CA ALA A 180 17.94 2.93 4.38
C ALA A 180 16.61 2.58 5.07
N GLU A 181 15.47 3.10 4.59
CA GLU A 181 14.16 2.78 5.16
C GLU A 181 13.75 1.32 4.87
N GLY A 182 14.12 0.78 3.71
CA GLY A 182 13.92 -0.64 3.40
C GLY A 182 14.68 -1.56 4.36
N MET A 183 15.96 -1.27 4.59
CA MET A 183 16.80 -2.00 5.55
C MET A 183 16.28 -1.87 6.97
N LYS A 184 15.90 -0.67 7.40
CA LYS A 184 15.31 -0.44 8.72
C LYS A 184 14.03 -1.26 8.90
N ALA A 185 13.10 -1.22 7.93
CA ALA A 185 11.88 -2.00 7.98
C ALA A 185 12.16 -3.51 8.03
N TYR A 186 13.13 -4.01 7.26
CA TYR A 186 13.58 -5.40 7.31
C TYR A 186 14.04 -5.81 8.70
N PHE A 187 14.88 -5.00 9.37
CA PHE A 187 15.38 -5.32 10.70
C PHE A 187 14.36 -5.13 11.81
N GLU A 188 13.51 -4.10 11.74
CA GLU A 188 12.59 -3.73 12.82
C GLU A 188 11.22 -4.39 12.71
N LYS A 189 10.72 -4.64 11.48
CA LYS A 189 9.34 -5.06 11.23
C LYS A 189 9.17 -6.52 10.82
N SER A 190 10.25 -7.19 10.36
CA SER A 190 10.16 -8.59 9.94
C SER A 190 10.40 -9.55 11.09
N SER A 191 9.65 -10.67 11.10
CA SER A 191 9.92 -11.81 11.98
C SER A 191 11.26 -12.49 11.66
N ALA A 192 11.76 -13.32 12.56
CA ALA A 192 12.99 -14.08 12.35
C ALA A 192 12.89 -14.99 11.11
N ASP A 193 11.75 -15.66 10.94
CA ASP A 193 11.52 -16.56 9.80
C ASP A 193 11.52 -15.81 8.47
N THR A 194 10.85 -14.65 8.42
CA THR A 194 10.84 -13.80 7.23
C THR A 194 12.23 -13.25 6.93
N LYS A 195 13.02 -12.88 7.93
CA LYS A 195 14.42 -12.48 7.74
C LYS A 195 15.28 -13.57 7.12
N LEU A 196 15.13 -14.81 7.60
CA LEU A 196 15.84 -15.96 7.04
C LEU A 196 15.42 -16.23 5.60
N ASP A 197 14.13 -16.21 5.30
CA ASP A 197 13.61 -16.45 3.95
C ASP A 197 14.08 -15.36 2.97
N LEU A 198 14.15 -14.09 3.40
CA LEU A 198 14.55 -12.95 2.58
C LEU A 198 16.07 -12.76 2.46
N ALA A 199 16.89 -13.36 3.33
CA ALA A 199 18.33 -13.12 3.38
C ALA A 199 19.03 -13.24 2.02
N PRO A 200 18.78 -14.29 1.18
CA PRO A 200 19.43 -14.39 -0.13
C PRO A 200 19.08 -13.23 -1.08
N LEU A 201 17.83 -12.76 -1.02
CA LEU A 201 17.38 -11.62 -1.85
C LEU A 201 18.03 -10.31 -1.37
N MET A 202 18.13 -10.10 -0.07
CA MET A 202 18.76 -8.91 0.52
C MET A 202 20.26 -8.86 0.22
N GLU A 203 20.94 -10.01 0.22
CA GLU A 203 22.34 -10.11 -0.17
C GLU A 203 22.55 -9.73 -1.64
N SER A 204 21.78 -10.33 -2.55
CA SER A 204 21.83 -10.00 -3.99
C SER A 204 21.46 -8.54 -4.28
N MET A 205 20.47 -7.98 -3.58
CA MET A 205 20.13 -6.54 -3.68
C MET A 205 21.29 -5.65 -3.26
N ASN A 206 22.00 -6.01 -2.18
CA ASN A 206 23.15 -5.26 -1.69
C ASN A 206 24.31 -5.31 -2.70
N GLU A 207 24.55 -6.46 -3.36
CA GLU A 207 25.53 -6.59 -4.42
C GLU A 207 25.22 -5.67 -5.62
N VAL A 208 23.94 -5.62 -6.05
CA VAL A 208 23.50 -4.71 -7.11
C VAL A 208 23.74 -3.25 -6.73
N MET A 209 23.39 -2.86 -5.49
CA MET A 209 23.61 -1.51 -4.97
C MET A 209 25.09 -1.13 -4.93
N GLN A 210 25.96 -2.04 -4.51
CA GLN A 210 27.40 -1.82 -4.50
C GLN A 210 27.97 -1.72 -5.94
N GLY A 211 27.46 -2.50 -6.87
CA GLY A 211 27.82 -2.44 -8.27
C GLY A 211 27.48 -1.08 -8.91
N LEU A 212 26.31 -0.52 -8.60
CA LEU A 212 25.91 0.81 -9.07
C LEU A 212 26.85 1.89 -8.51
N ARG A 213 27.11 1.88 -7.19
CA ARG A 213 28.06 2.83 -6.57
C ARG A 213 29.48 2.69 -7.09
N GLY A 214 29.94 1.47 -7.39
CA GLY A 214 31.27 1.21 -7.97
C GLY A 214 31.45 1.85 -9.34
N ASN A 215 30.39 1.93 -10.15
CA ASN A 215 30.43 2.56 -11.47
C ASN A 215 30.53 4.10 -11.40
N GLU A 216 30.05 4.74 -10.32
CA GLU A 216 30.22 6.19 -10.10
C GLU A 216 31.67 6.57 -9.78
N PHE A 217 32.42 5.68 -9.13
CA PHE A 217 33.82 5.89 -8.69
C PHE A 217 34.86 5.21 -9.60
N GLY A 218 34.41 4.51 -10.67
CA GLY A 218 35.30 3.89 -11.65
C GLY A 218 36.07 4.94 -12.47
N PRO A 219 37.31 4.63 -12.96
CA PRO A 219 38.08 5.57 -13.75
C PRO A 219 37.31 5.93 -15.01
N ARG A 220 36.94 7.20 -15.18
CA ARG A 220 36.44 7.76 -16.43
C ARG A 220 37.56 7.62 -17.44
N HIS A 221 37.51 6.58 -18.28
CA HIS A 221 38.36 6.50 -19.45
C HIS A 221 38.06 7.71 -20.35
N ARG A 222 39.04 8.61 -20.45
CA ARG A 222 39.08 9.71 -21.39
C ARG A 222 39.35 9.16 -22.80
#